data_57f53686655b03d8fdfa818e8d283784
#
_entry.id   57f53686655b03d8fdfa818e8d283784
#
_cell.length_a   1.000
_cell.length_b   1.000
_cell.length_c   1.000
_cell.angle_alpha   90.00
_cell.angle_beta   90.00
_cell.angle_gamma   90.00
#
_symmetry.space_group_name_H-M   'P 1'
#
loop_
_entity.id
_entity.type
_entity.pdbx_description
1 polymer ?
#
loop_
_entity_poly.entity_id
_entity_poly.type
_entity_poly.pdbx_seq_one_letter_code
_entity_poly.pdbx_strand_id
1 'polypeptide(L)'
;MLDETFKLIVDFSIRGDLAYLSHQETLTLFQRALIRASVPLVFSSGFNPHPCLSIPFPRSVGTQSIRDRMCAVVQFSQMPPAEHLRASIERQLPADCGILDVQYGDRKRSFYPESVRYRFCLESCPDGHWREHLLRCKGQVDEKSGIEIRRYWAKKRRYKQFDMAPYLSEITFSDDGIEVLCRISPSGTVRVDEIMQWLTIEPGQLREPVCRTEISWRQN
;
A
#
# COMPACT_ATOMS: atom_id res chain seq x y z
N MET A 1 19.83 31.63 -10.78
CA MET A 1 18.92 30.61 -11.38
C MET A 1 17.88 30.29 -10.33
N LEU A 2 16.60 30.37 -10.66
CA LEU A 2 15.56 29.92 -9.72
C LEU A 2 15.71 28.38 -9.65
N ASP A 3 15.97 27.86 -8.45
CA ASP A 3 16.05 26.43 -8.22
C ASP A 3 14.66 25.82 -8.52
N GLU A 4 14.61 24.95 -9.51
CA GLU A 4 13.37 24.36 -9.97
C GLU A 4 12.97 23.21 -9.03
N THR A 5 11.68 23.12 -8.72
CA THR A 5 11.17 22.10 -7.81
C THR A 5 10.49 20.98 -8.59
N PHE A 6 10.84 19.74 -8.26
CA PHE A 6 10.35 18.53 -8.91
C PHE A 6 9.64 17.61 -7.91
N LYS A 7 8.85 16.70 -8.43
CA LYS A 7 8.36 15.55 -7.66
C LYS A 7 9.33 14.40 -7.84
N LEU A 8 9.95 13.96 -6.75
CA LEU A 8 10.67 12.70 -6.66
C LEU A 8 9.64 11.59 -6.42
N ILE A 9 9.61 10.59 -7.30
CA ILE A 9 8.71 9.44 -7.24
C ILE A 9 9.60 8.22 -6.99
N VAL A 10 9.33 7.51 -5.92
CA VAL A 10 10.11 6.33 -5.51
C VAL A 10 9.15 5.15 -5.37
N ASP A 11 9.34 4.14 -6.21
CA ASP A 11 8.67 2.86 -6.06
C ASP A 11 9.55 1.96 -5.18
N PHE A 12 8.95 1.34 -4.16
CA PHE A 12 9.67 0.57 -3.15
C PHE A 12 8.92 -0.70 -2.75
N SER A 13 9.67 -1.68 -2.25
CA SER A 13 9.12 -2.85 -1.58
C SER A 13 9.33 -2.74 -0.07
N ILE A 14 8.46 -3.39 0.71
CA ILE A 14 8.59 -3.49 2.17
C ILE A 14 8.15 -4.88 2.63
N ARG A 15 8.98 -5.53 3.48
CA ARG A 15 8.82 -6.92 3.88
C ARG A 15 9.17 -7.11 5.37
N GLY A 16 9.03 -8.35 5.83
CA GLY A 16 9.44 -8.75 7.19
C GLY A 16 8.82 -7.87 8.27
N ASP A 17 9.58 -7.54 9.29
CA ASP A 17 9.14 -6.74 10.43
C ASP A 17 8.70 -5.32 10.04
N LEU A 18 9.18 -4.80 8.92
CA LEU A 18 8.76 -3.50 8.41
C LEU A 18 7.29 -3.49 7.94
N ALA A 19 6.68 -4.64 7.72
CA ALA A 19 5.24 -4.76 7.46
C ALA A 19 4.38 -4.18 8.60
N TYR A 20 4.90 -4.19 9.82
CA TYR A 20 4.21 -3.72 11.02
C TYR A 20 4.36 -2.22 11.28
N LEU A 21 5.13 -1.51 10.45
CA LEU A 21 5.18 -0.05 10.52
C LEU A 21 3.83 0.56 10.15
N SER A 22 3.38 1.50 10.96
CA SER A 22 2.26 2.38 10.64
C SER A 22 2.61 3.29 9.45
N HIS A 23 1.61 3.93 8.87
CA HIS A 23 1.81 4.92 7.82
C HIS A 23 2.77 6.05 8.23
N GLN A 24 2.62 6.57 9.44
CA GLN A 24 3.47 7.66 9.94
C GLN A 24 4.92 7.20 10.17
N GLU A 25 5.13 5.99 10.66
CA GLU A 25 6.47 5.42 10.84
C GLU A 25 7.13 5.16 9.49
N THR A 26 6.38 4.68 8.51
CA THR A 26 6.90 4.52 7.13
C THR A 26 7.30 5.86 6.51
N LEU A 27 6.49 6.92 6.69
CA LEU A 27 6.87 8.27 6.26
C LEU A 27 8.15 8.76 6.98
N THR A 28 8.27 8.51 8.28
CA THR A 28 9.45 8.87 9.08
C THR A 28 10.70 8.11 8.62
N LEU A 29 10.56 6.83 8.28
CA LEU A 29 11.63 6.01 7.71
C LEU A 29 12.19 6.64 6.43
N PHE A 30 11.32 6.97 5.48
CA PHE A 30 11.73 7.62 4.23
C PHE A 30 12.27 9.03 4.44
N GLN A 31 11.66 9.83 5.30
CA GLN A 31 12.18 11.15 5.63
C GLN A 31 13.63 11.08 6.11
N ARG A 32 13.93 10.18 7.05
CA ARG A 32 15.28 10.00 7.58
C ARG A 32 16.25 9.49 6.51
N ALA A 33 15.82 8.53 5.68
CA ALA A 33 16.64 8.00 4.60
C ALA A 33 16.98 9.07 3.55
N LEU A 34 16.02 9.87 3.12
CA LEU A 34 16.21 10.96 2.17
C LEU A 34 17.15 12.06 2.72
N ILE A 35 17.01 12.44 3.99
CA ILE A 35 17.90 13.40 4.64
C ILE A 35 19.35 12.86 4.70
N ARG A 36 19.54 11.60 5.11
CA ARG A 36 20.88 10.98 5.14
C ARG A 36 21.49 10.79 3.76
N ALA A 37 20.67 10.60 2.74
CA ALA A 37 21.09 10.56 1.32
C ALA A 37 21.34 11.96 0.74
N SER A 38 21.27 13.02 1.57
CA SER A 38 21.46 14.43 1.17
C SER A 38 20.49 14.88 0.06
N VAL A 39 19.26 14.35 0.04
CA VAL A 39 18.21 14.77 -0.88
C VAL A 39 17.66 16.14 -0.43
N PRO A 40 17.69 17.18 -1.29
CA PRO A 40 17.22 18.51 -0.94
C PRO A 40 15.68 18.57 -0.92
N LEU A 41 15.10 18.18 0.21
CA LEU A 41 13.65 18.16 0.42
C LEU A 41 13.08 19.57 0.54
N VAL A 42 11.92 19.81 -0.06
CA VAL A 42 11.11 21.00 0.19
C VAL A 42 10.25 20.77 1.43
N PHE A 43 10.23 21.77 2.31
CA PHE A 43 9.43 21.75 3.53
C PHE A 43 8.16 22.58 3.39
N SER A 44 7.14 22.23 4.16
CA SER A 44 5.91 22.99 4.26
C SER A 44 6.17 24.35 4.90
N SER A 45 5.36 25.36 4.54
CA SER A 45 5.35 26.65 5.22
C SER A 45 4.55 26.56 6.52
N GLY A 46 5.00 27.24 7.59
CA GLY A 46 4.30 27.30 8.87
C GLY A 46 5.24 27.18 10.08
N PHE A 47 4.66 27.16 11.29
CA PHE A 47 5.42 27.12 12.55
C PHE A 47 6.17 25.81 12.79
N ASN A 48 5.67 24.69 12.25
CA ASN A 48 6.32 23.38 12.32
C ASN A 48 6.54 22.85 10.91
N PRO A 49 7.64 23.27 10.23
CA PRO A 49 7.93 22.79 8.88
C PRO A 49 8.17 21.27 8.86
N HIS A 50 7.52 20.58 7.96
CA HIS A 50 7.75 19.15 7.69
C HIS A 50 7.98 18.92 6.20
N PRO A 51 8.75 17.91 5.82
CA PRO A 51 9.01 17.62 4.41
C PRO A 51 7.71 17.38 3.64
N CYS A 52 7.63 17.93 2.45
CA CYS A 52 6.54 17.65 1.51
C CYS A 52 6.67 16.23 0.96
N LEU A 53 6.30 15.23 1.76
CA LEU A 53 6.44 13.81 1.51
C LEU A 53 5.09 13.11 1.71
N SER A 54 4.77 12.15 0.85
CA SER A 54 3.51 11.40 0.91
C SER A 54 3.66 9.97 0.38
N ILE A 55 2.83 9.08 0.91
CA ILE A 55 2.58 7.75 0.34
C ILE A 55 1.10 7.78 -0.09
N PRO A 56 0.80 7.83 -1.42
CA PRO A 56 -0.56 8.05 -1.91
C PRO A 56 -1.57 6.98 -1.51
N PHE A 57 -1.10 5.74 -1.27
CA PHE A 57 -1.93 4.65 -0.79
C PHE A 57 -1.31 3.97 0.44
N PRO A 58 -1.68 4.41 1.66
CA PRO A 58 -1.17 3.83 2.90
C PRO A 58 -1.44 2.33 3.00
N ARG A 59 -0.49 1.59 3.59
CA ARG A 59 -0.67 0.17 3.93
C ARG A 59 -1.39 0.02 5.27
N SER A 60 -2.13 -1.08 5.42
CA SER A 60 -2.51 -1.56 6.75
C SER A 60 -1.29 -2.10 7.49
N VAL A 61 -1.25 -1.92 8.81
CA VAL A 61 -0.24 -2.55 9.67
C VAL A 61 -0.34 -4.08 9.52
N GLY A 62 0.78 -4.76 9.45
CA GLY A 62 0.85 -6.20 9.18
C GLY A 62 0.70 -6.58 7.71
N THR A 63 0.86 -5.62 6.78
CA THR A 63 0.81 -5.87 5.34
C THR A 63 2.17 -5.58 4.71
N GLN A 64 2.73 -6.55 3.99
CA GLN A 64 3.89 -6.37 3.10
C GLN A 64 3.46 -5.72 1.78
N SER A 65 4.43 -5.24 1.00
CA SER A 65 4.19 -4.81 -0.37
C SER A 65 5.39 -5.09 -1.25
N ILE A 66 5.14 -5.61 -2.44
CA ILE A 66 6.21 -5.79 -3.42
C ILE A 66 6.47 -4.53 -4.23
N ARG A 67 5.50 -3.62 -4.31
CA ARG A 67 5.66 -2.32 -4.98
C ARG A 67 4.67 -1.30 -4.44
N ASP A 68 5.17 -0.43 -3.58
CA ASP A 68 4.47 0.77 -3.11
C ASP A 68 5.08 2.02 -3.74
N ARG A 69 4.44 3.16 -3.56
CA ARG A 69 4.91 4.45 -4.06
C ARG A 69 5.01 5.49 -2.97
N MET A 70 6.17 6.15 -2.89
CA MET A 70 6.39 7.35 -2.11
C MET A 70 6.67 8.51 -3.05
N CYS A 71 6.19 9.69 -2.71
CA CYS A 71 6.44 10.93 -3.43
C CYS A 71 7.00 11.99 -2.47
N ALA A 72 8.02 12.70 -2.92
CA ALA A 72 8.57 13.86 -2.19
C ALA A 72 8.70 15.05 -3.13
N VAL A 73 8.61 16.28 -2.61
CA VAL A 73 8.97 17.48 -3.36
C VAL A 73 10.42 17.79 -3.06
N VAL A 74 11.23 17.92 -4.12
CA VAL A 74 12.68 18.17 -4.05
C VAL A 74 13.06 19.40 -4.87
N GLN A 75 14.18 20.01 -4.52
CA GLN A 75 14.70 21.21 -5.17
C GLN A 75 16.19 21.02 -5.45
N PHE A 76 16.54 20.66 -6.68
CA PHE A 76 17.92 20.49 -7.10
C PHE A 76 18.40 21.68 -7.93
N SER A 77 19.60 22.13 -7.66
CA SER A 77 20.33 23.06 -8.56
C SER A 77 20.79 22.34 -9.83
N GLN A 78 21.16 21.06 -9.71
CA GLN A 78 21.46 20.15 -10.82
C GLN A 78 20.93 18.76 -10.45
N MET A 79 20.03 18.23 -11.28
CA MET A 79 19.39 16.95 -11.05
C MET A 79 20.38 15.78 -11.20
N PRO A 80 20.61 14.96 -10.17
CA PRO A 80 21.48 13.80 -10.29
C PRO A 80 20.80 12.71 -11.17
N PRO A 81 21.59 11.81 -11.80
CA PRO A 81 21.02 10.63 -12.44
C PRO A 81 20.18 9.82 -11.47
N ALA A 82 19.00 9.35 -11.92
CA ALA A 82 18.05 8.62 -11.09
C ALA A 82 18.66 7.38 -10.43
N GLU A 83 19.53 6.65 -11.13
CA GLU A 83 20.23 5.47 -10.60
C GLU A 83 21.21 5.81 -9.46
N HIS A 84 21.91 6.94 -9.52
CA HIS A 84 22.77 7.39 -8.44
C HIS A 84 21.96 7.75 -7.20
N LEU A 85 20.82 8.41 -7.41
CA LEU A 85 19.92 8.76 -6.32
C LEU A 85 19.28 7.51 -5.70
N ARG A 86 18.85 6.55 -6.54
CA ARG A 86 18.33 5.25 -6.10
C ARG A 86 19.31 4.55 -5.16
N ALA A 87 20.56 4.34 -5.62
CA ALA A 87 21.59 3.69 -4.83
C ALA A 87 21.92 4.46 -3.52
N SER A 88 21.84 5.79 -3.57
CA SER A 88 22.08 6.63 -2.39
C SER A 88 21.01 6.48 -1.34
N ILE A 89 19.74 6.46 -1.74
CA ILE A 89 18.58 6.26 -0.84
C ILE A 89 18.59 4.85 -0.29
N GLU A 90 18.78 3.83 -1.13
CA GLU A 90 18.75 2.42 -0.76
C GLU A 90 19.76 2.08 0.34
N ARG A 91 20.96 2.65 0.29
CA ARG A 91 21.99 2.51 1.35
C ARG A 91 21.57 3.06 2.71
N GLN A 92 20.53 3.88 2.77
CA GLN A 92 20.02 4.49 4.00
C GLN A 92 18.80 3.77 4.58
N LEU A 93 18.30 2.76 3.88
CA LEU A 93 17.12 1.98 4.28
C LEU A 93 17.54 0.63 4.91
N PRO A 94 16.69 0.05 5.76
CA PRO A 94 16.86 -1.33 6.22
C PRO A 94 16.78 -2.33 5.04
N ALA A 95 17.39 -3.51 5.19
CA ALA A 95 17.43 -4.55 4.15
C ALA A 95 16.04 -4.98 3.63
N ASP A 96 15.02 -4.95 4.50
CA ASP A 96 13.64 -5.31 4.16
C ASP A 96 12.85 -4.18 3.45
N CYS A 97 13.50 -3.05 3.13
CA CYS A 97 12.94 -1.97 2.34
C CYS A 97 13.82 -1.75 1.10
N GLY A 98 13.43 -2.30 -0.04
CA GLY A 98 14.17 -2.17 -1.30
C GLY A 98 13.63 -1.05 -2.17
N ILE A 99 14.50 -0.31 -2.87
CA ILE A 99 14.11 0.68 -3.86
C ILE A 99 14.06 0.02 -5.24
N LEU A 100 12.90 0.04 -5.86
CA LEU A 100 12.65 -0.58 -7.17
C LEU A 100 12.91 0.38 -8.32
N ASP A 101 12.46 1.62 -8.16
CA ASP A 101 12.55 2.64 -9.20
C ASP A 101 12.56 4.04 -8.59
N VAL A 102 13.26 4.97 -9.28
CA VAL A 102 13.30 6.39 -8.93
C VAL A 102 13.08 7.21 -10.18
N GLN A 103 12.09 8.08 -10.15
CA GLN A 103 11.75 8.97 -11.25
C GLN A 103 11.58 10.40 -10.77
N TYR A 104 11.82 11.34 -11.69
CA TYR A 104 11.46 12.74 -11.52
C TYR A 104 10.21 13.05 -12.35
N GLY A 105 9.35 13.89 -11.82
CA GLY A 105 8.14 14.31 -12.49
C GLY A 105 7.81 15.77 -12.18
N ASP A 106 6.79 16.27 -12.86
CA ASP A 106 6.23 17.58 -12.55
C ASP A 106 5.78 17.64 -11.08
N ARG A 107 6.05 18.75 -10.40
CA ARG A 107 5.67 18.98 -9.01
C ARG A 107 4.20 18.73 -8.73
N LYS A 108 3.32 19.05 -9.70
CA LYS A 108 1.87 18.92 -9.58
C LYS A 108 1.36 17.52 -9.86
N ARG A 109 2.18 16.62 -10.44
CA ARG A 109 1.78 15.24 -10.76
C ARG A 109 1.25 14.54 -9.53
N SER A 110 0.06 13.96 -9.63
CA SER A 110 -0.63 13.26 -8.54
C SER A 110 -0.96 11.84 -8.94
N PHE A 111 -0.97 10.94 -7.96
CA PHE A 111 -1.24 9.52 -8.15
C PHE A 111 -2.46 9.12 -7.32
N TYR A 112 -3.44 8.50 -7.97
CA TYR A 112 -4.66 8.01 -7.34
C TYR A 112 -4.73 6.49 -7.56
N PRO A 113 -4.80 5.69 -6.49
CA PRO A 113 -4.95 4.25 -6.65
C PRO A 113 -6.35 3.94 -7.20
N GLU A 114 -6.44 3.01 -8.16
CA GLU A 114 -7.70 2.54 -8.78
C GLU A 114 -8.05 1.14 -8.35
N SER A 115 -7.03 0.29 -8.19
CA SER A 115 -7.19 -1.06 -7.69
C SER A 115 -5.96 -1.52 -6.92
N VAL A 116 -6.15 -2.55 -6.12
CA VAL A 116 -5.10 -3.20 -5.34
C VAL A 116 -5.35 -4.71 -5.30
N ARG A 117 -4.28 -5.50 -5.46
CA ARG A 117 -4.32 -6.96 -5.29
C ARG A 117 -3.60 -7.34 -4.00
N TYR A 118 -4.27 -8.14 -3.20
CA TYR A 118 -3.72 -8.72 -1.97
C TYR A 118 -3.56 -10.23 -2.13
N ARG A 119 -2.43 -10.77 -1.63
CA ARG A 119 -2.17 -12.21 -1.52
C ARG A 119 -2.14 -12.60 -0.05
N PHE A 120 -2.84 -13.68 0.26
CA PHE A 120 -2.91 -14.34 1.56
C PHE A 120 -2.26 -15.72 1.42
N CYS A 121 -1.02 -15.86 1.90
CA CYS A 121 -0.31 -17.13 1.91
C CYS A 121 -0.69 -17.90 3.17
N LEU A 122 -1.24 -19.10 3.02
CA LEU A 122 -1.71 -19.93 4.12
C LEU A 122 -0.69 -21.01 4.49
N GLU A 123 -0.59 -21.37 5.78
CA GLU A 123 0.31 -22.45 6.25
C GLU A 123 -0.09 -23.83 5.75
N SER A 124 -1.38 -24.06 5.60
CA SER A 124 -1.93 -25.30 5.07
C SER A 124 -3.18 -25.04 4.27
N CYS A 125 -3.41 -25.83 3.23
CA CYS A 125 -4.69 -25.82 2.52
C CYS A 125 -5.76 -26.32 3.49
N PRO A 126 -6.78 -25.52 3.81
CA PRO A 126 -7.80 -25.92 4.77
C PRO A 126 -8.66 -27.07 4.25
N ASP A 127 -9.44 -27.66 5.14
CA ASP A 127 -10.31 -28.79 4.89
C ASP A 127 -11.39 -28.54 3.82
N GLY A 128 -12.14 -29.59 3.47
CA GLY A 128 -13.17 -29.54 2.43
C GLY A 128 -14.24 -28.48 2.67
N HIS A 129 -14.61 -28.19 3.93
CA HIS A 129 -15.62 -27.19 4.30
C HIS A 129 -15.15 -25.76 3.97
N TRP A 130 -13.88 -25.47 4.17
CA TRP A 130 -13.32 -24.18 3.82
C TRP A 130 -13.25 -23.97 2.31
N ARG A 131 -12.94 -25.04 1.55
CA ARG A 131 -12.97 -24.99 0.08
C ARG A 131 -14.36 -24.65 -0.46
N GLU A 132 -15.41 -25.23 0.12
CA GLU A 132 -16.80 -24.86 -0.21
C GLU A 132 -17.12 -23.42 0.16
N HIS A 133 -16.62 -22.94 1.30
CA HIS A 133 -16.77 -21.53 1.72
C HIS A 133 -16.11 -20.59 0.70
N LEU A 134 -14.89 -20.87 0.26
CA LEU A 134 -14.18 -20.07 -0.74
C LEU A 134 -14.92 -20.05 -2.10
N LEU A 135 -15.47 -21.19 -2.53
CA LEU A 135 -16.28 -21.25 -3.75
C LEU A 135 -17.55 -20.38 -3.64
N ARG A 136 -18.19 -20.35 -2.47
CA ARG A 136 -19.30 -19.41 -2.21
C ARG A 136 -18.84 -17.94 -2.26
N CYS A 137 -17.70 -17.63 -1.65
CA CYS A 137 -17.12 -16.28 -1.71
C CYS A 137 -16.85 -15.87 -3.15
N LYS A 138 -16.32 -16.78 -3.98
CA LYS A 138 -16.12 -16.53 -5.41
C LYS A 138 -17.45 -16.25 -6.12
N GLY A 139 -18.46 -17.08 -5.89
CA GLY A 139 -19.81 -16.87 -6.43
C GLY A 139 -20.38 -15.48 -6.07
N GLN A 140 -20.22 -15.05 -4.82
CA GLN A 140 -20.64 -13.72 -4.38
C GLN A 140 -19.93 -12.58 -5.15
N VAL A 141 -18.63 -12.72 -5.43
CA VAL A 141 -17.87 -11.73 -6.23
C VAL A 141 -18.32 -11.74 -7.68
N ASP A 142 -18.48 -12.92 -8.28
CA ASP A 142 -18.87 -13.09 -9.69
C ASP A 142 -20.30 -12.52 -9.93
N GLU A 143 -21.23 -12.79 -9.01
CA GLU A 143 -22.62 -12.34 -9.06
C GLU A 143 -22.81 -10.90 -8.56
N LYS A 144 -21.78 -10.30 -7.97
CA LYS A 144 -21.84 -9.02 -7.26
C LYS A 144 -22.97 -8.96 -6.23
N SER A 145 -23.25 -10.09 -5.62
CA SER A 145 -24.25 -10.20 -4.55
C SER A 145 -23.74 -9.55 -3.28
N GLY A 146 -24.64 -8.99 -2.46
CA GLY A 146 -24.29 -8.25 -1.24
C GLY A 146 -23.36 -9.03 -0.31
N ILE A 147 -22.21 -8.44 0.02
CA ILE A 147 -21.21 -8.99 0.94
C ILE A 147 -21.12 -8.03 2.12
N GLU A 148 -22.00 -8.25 3.10
CA GLU A 148 -22.11 -7.34 4.24
C GLU A 148 -21.17 -7.70 5.37
N ILE A 149 -20.41 -6.71 5.86
CA ILE A 149 -19.59 -6.78 7.06
C ILE A 149 -19.91 -5.66 8.03
N ARG A 150 -19.48 -5.81 9.29
CA ARG A 150 -19.58 -4.77 10.30
C ARG A 150 -18.28 -3.97 10.38
N ARG A 151 -18.25 -2.79 9.76
CA ARG A 151 -17.12 -1.87 9.81
C ARG A 151 -17.22 -0.94 11.03
N TYR A 152 -16.13 -0.85 11.82
CA TYR A 152 -16.03 0.13 12.90
C TYR A 152 -15.69 1.51 12.33
N TRP A 153 -16.54 2.49 12.66
CA TRP A 153 -16.35 3.89 12.27
C TRP A 153 -15.81 4.69 13.46
N ALA A 154 -14.49 4.86 13.53
CA ALA A 154 -13.78 5.45 14.66
C ALA A 154 -14.27 6.88 15.00
N LYS A 155 -14.53 7.74 14.00
CA LYS A 155 -15.06 9.10 14.22
C LYS A 155 -16.41 9.14 14.94
N LYS A 156 -17.26 8.12 14.74
CA LYS A 156 -18.60 8.04 15.36
C LYS A 156 -18.67 6.99 16.46
N ARG A 157 -17.57 6.31 16.79
CA ARG A 157 -17.46 5.24 17.80
C ARG A 157 -18.57 4.20 17.70
N ARG A 158 -18.97 3.83 16.48
CA ARG A 158 -20.04 2.84 16.23
C ARG A 158 -19.71 1.95 15.04
N TYR A 159 -20.33 0.78 15.04
CA TYR A 159 -20.32 -0.11 13.87
C TYR A 159 -21.38 0.33 12.86
N LYS A 160 -21.06 0.16 11.57
CA LYS A 160 -21.98 0.34 10.45
C LYS A 160 -21.89 -0.89 9.56
N GLN A 161 -23.01 -1.31 9.00
CA GLN A 161 -22.99 -2.27 7.89
C GLN A 161 -22.31 -1.64 6.67
N PHE A 162 -21.46 -2.42 6.05
CA PHE A 162 -20.69 -2.02 4.86
C PHE A 162 -20.75 -3.16 3.86
N ASP A 163 -21.29 -2.89 2.68
CA ASP A 163 -21.28 -3.82 1.57
C ASP A 163 -19.93 -3.76 0.83
N MET A 164 -19.23 -4.88 0.77
CA MET A 164 -17.94 -5.01 0.11
C MET A 164 -18.08 -5.34 -1.39
N ALA A 165 -19.21 -5.86 -1.84
CA ALA A 165 -19.39 -6.36 -3.21
C ALA A 165 -18.98 -5.34 -4.30
N PRO A 166 -19.28 -4.02 -4.19
CA PRO A 166 -18.87 -3.03 -5.21
C PRO A 166 -17.34 -2.85 -5.31
N TYR A 167 -16.60 -3.26 -4.28
CA TYR A 167 -15.15 -3.06 -4.17
C TYR A 167 -14.35 -4.33 -4.47
N LEU A 168 -14.99 -5.49 -4.55
CA LEU A 168 -14.35 -6.75 -4.91
C LEU A 168 -14.48 -6.97 -6.42
N SER A 169 -13.36 -7.18 -7.10
CA SER A 169 -13.34 -7.37 -8.56
C SER A 169 -13.06 -8.81 -8.96
N GLU A 170 -12.21 -9.49 -8.20
CA GLU A 170 -11.78 -10.84 -8.51
C GLU A 170 -11.29 -11.54 -7.24
N ILE A 171 -11.50 -12.83 -7.16
CA ILE A 171 -10.87 -13.73 -6.19
C ILE A 171 -10.37 -14.97 -6.90
N THR A 172 -9.12 -15.34 -6.64
CA THR A 172 -8.49 -16.54 -7.19
C THR A 172 -7.85 -17.37 -6.08
N PHE A 173 -7.81 -18.67 -6.28
CA PHE A 173 -7.26 -19.65 -5.33
C PHE A 173 -6.19 -20.46 -6.01
N SER A 174 -5.10 -20.70 -5.30
CA SER A 174 -4.00 -21.59 -5.70
C SER A 174 -3.57 -22.42 -4.49
N ASP A 175 -2.67 -23.37 -4.73
CA ASP A 175 -2.08 -24.18 -3.66
C ASP A 175 -1.26 -23.32 -2.68
N ASP A 176 -0.78 -22.15 -3.13
CA ASP A 176 0.02 -21.20 -2.34
C ASP A 176 -0.82 -20.18 -1.56
N GLY A 177 -2.14 -20.11 -1.80
CA GLY A 177 -3.00 -19.16 -1.09
C GLY A 177 -4.10 -18.53 -1.94
N ILE A 178 -4.56 -17.37 -1.47
CA ILE A 178 -5.69 -16.62 -2.04
C ILE A 178 -5.21 -15.28 -2.54
N GLU A 179 -5.66 -14.89 -3.72
CA GLU A 179 -5.50 -13.51 -4.21
C GLU A 179 -6.87 -12.84 -4.36
N VAL A 180 -6.94 -11.59 -3.92
CA VAL A 180 -8.15 -10.77 -4.01
C VAL A 180 -7.80 -9.43 -4.68
N LEU A 181 -8.45 -9.14 -5.80
CA LEU A 181 -8.37 -7.86 -6.48
C LEU A 181 -9.49 -6.95 -5.99
N CYS A 182 -9.10 -5.82 -5.40
CA CYS A 182 -10.03 -4.84 -4.85
C CYS A 182 -10.00 -3.55 -5.68
N ARG A 183 -11.18 -3.00 -5.95
CA ARG A 183 -11.35 -1.67 -6.53
C ARG A 183 -11.23 -0.59 -5.44
N ILE A 184 -10.64 0.53 -5.81
CA ILE A 184 -10.54 1.72 -4.98
C ILE A 184 -11.37 2.82 -5.63
N SER A 185 -12.20 3.49 -4.86
CA SER A 185 -13.04 4.59 -5.32
C SER A 185 -12.96 5.79 -4.37
N PRO A 186 -13.43 6.97 -4.76
CA PRO A 186 -13.51 8.12 -3.86
C PRO A 186 -14.36 7.87 -2.60
N SER A 187 -15.31 6.93 -2.66
CA SER A 187 -16.13 6.51 -1.50
C SER A 187 -15.41 5.54 -0.57
N GLY A 188 -14.24 5.02 -0.96
CA GLY A 188 -13.41 4.13 -0.14
C GLY A 188 -12.97 2.86 -0.87
N THR A 189 -12.54 1.90 -0.06
CA THR A 189 -12.15 0.55 -0.47
C THR A 189 -12.36 -0.42 0.69
N VAL A 190 -12.18 -1.70 0.46
CA VAL A 190 -12.13 -2.72 1.52
C VAL A 190 -10.78 -2.71 2.22
N ARG A 191 -10.74 -3.16 3.48
CA ARG A 191 -9.53 -3.30 4.27
C ARG A 191 -9.09 -4.76 4.32
N VAL A 192 -7.82 -4.99 4.62
CA VAL A 192 -7.25 -6.33 4.73
C VAL A 192 -7.95 -7.16 5.82
N ASP A 193 -8.20 -6.57 6.99
CA ASP A 193 -8.92 -7.20 8.09
C ASP A 193 -10.37 -7.58 7.71
N GLU A 194 -11.02 -6.77 6.90
CA GLU A 194 -12.37 -7.03 6.39
C GLU A 194 -12.40 -8.20 5.39
N ILE A 195 -11.37 -8.27 4.52
CA ILE A 195 -11.20 -9.41 3.60
C ILE A 195 -10.95 -10.69 4.39
N MET A 196 -10.07 -10.66 5.40
CA MET A 196 -9.79 -11.79 6.25
C MET A 196 -11.05 -12.27 7.00
N GLN A 197 -11.83 -11.34 7.55
CA GLN A 197 -13.10 -11.66 8.20
C GLN A 197 -14.07 -12.35 7.23
N TRP A 198 -14.24 -11.83 6.02
CA TRP A 198 -15.10 -12.41 5.00
C TRP A 198 -14.66 -13.80 4.55
N LEU A 199 -13.35 -13.99 4.37
CA LEU A 199 -12.75 -15.26 3.99
C LEU A 199 -12.59 -16.24 5.17
N THR A 200 -12.95 -15.80 6.40
CA THR A 200 -12.76 -16.57 7.64
C THR A 200 -11.30 -17.00 7.86
N ILE A 201 -10.36 -16.11 7.52
CA ILE A 201 -8.93 -16.33 7.74
C ILE A 201 -8.53 -15.72 9.08
N GLU A 202 -8.02 -16.55 9.99
CA GLU A 202 -7.41 -16.09 11.24
C GLU A 202 -5.93 -15.73 11.02
N PRO A 203 -5.38 -14.72 11.72
CA PRO A 203 -3.97 -14.33 11.58
C PRO A 203 -2.97 -15.48 11.75
N GLY A 204 -3.26 -16.44 12.63
CA GLY A 204 -2.42 -17.62 12.87
C GLY A 204 -2.41 -18.67 11.75
N GLN A 205 -3.27 -18.52 10.73
CA GLN A 205 -3.30 -19.37 9.56
C GLN A 205 -2.42 -18.82 8.42
N LEU A 206 -1.94 -17.60 8.55
CA LEU A 206 -1.05 -16.98 7.57
C LEU A 206 0.40 -17.44 7.80
N ARG A 207 1.04 -17.97 6.77
CA ARG A 207 2.46 -18.33 6.75
C ARG A 207 3.36 -17.10 6.82
N GLU A 208 2.89 -15.99 6.30
CA GLU A 208 3.58 -14.69 6.26
C GLU A 208 2.57 -13.55 6.30
N PRO A 209 2.98 -12.30 6.61
CA PRO A 209 2.10 -11.15 6.53
C PRO A 209 1.42 -11.03 5.17
N VAL A 210 0.16 -10.61 5.14
CA VAL A 210 -0.58 -10.36 3.88
C VAL A 210 0.26 -9.48 2.96
N CYS A 211 0.36 -9.84 1.69
CA CYS A 211 1.17 -9.12 0.73
C CYS A 211 0.32 -8.35 -0.28
N ARG A 212 0.60 -7.06 -0.42
CA ARG A 212 0.10 -6.22 -1.49
C ARG A 212 0.98 -6.44 -2.72
N THR A 213 0.45 -7.14 -3.73
CA THR A 213 1.24 -7.59 -4.90
C THR A 213 1.12 -6.63 -6.08
N GLU A 214 0.05 -5.85 -6.16
CA GLU A 214 -0.18 -4.94 -7.29
C GLU A 214 -0.98 -3.72 -6.86
N ILE A 215 -0.67 -2.56 -7.43
CA ILE A 215 -1.49 -1.34 -7.34
C ILE A 215 -1.57 -0.74 -8.73
N SER A 216 -2.80 -0.54 -9.23
CA SER A 216 -3.02 0.27 -10.42
C SER A 216 -3.17 1.74 -10.05
N TRP A 217 -2.53 2.61 -10.82
CA TRP A 217 -2.49 4.04 -10.56
C TRP A 217 -3.08 4.83 -11.73
N ARG A 218 -4.02 5.72 -11.43
CA ARG A 218 -4.38 6.82 -12.32
C ARG A 218 -3.45 8.01 -12.04
N GLN A 219 -2.98 8.62 -13.10
CA GLN A 219 -2.15 9.82 -13.07
C GLN A 219 -2.96 11.01 -13.60
N ASN A 220 -2.75 12.15 -12.98
CA ASN A 220 -3.20 13.46 -13.48
C ASN A 220 -1.99 14.30 -13.83
#